data_ef116f0d0cddcefb5f31b91570fd5c52
#
_entry.id   ef116f0d0cddcefb5f31b91570fd5c52
#
_cell.length_a   1.000
_cell.length_b   1.000
_cell.length_c   1.000
_cell.angle_alpha   90.00
_cell.angle_beta   90.00
_cell.angle_gamma   90.00
#
_symmetry.space_group_name_H-M   'P 1'
#
loop_
_entity.id
_entity.type
_entity.pdbx_description
1 polymer ?
#
loop_
_entity_poly.entity_id
_entity_poly.type
_entity_poly.pdbx_seq_one_letter_code
_entity_poly.pdbx_strand_id
1 'polypeptide(L)'
;MTKIYISHPFGGLAKNKKNADSVLKWLQDNMGVFPIKEPFGSDTHNIFLSPIHILGHLYNKVDYDTGIDWCIDILSGCDAIVMCNGWENSTGCNLELAYAKGHNIRVIHINELKAAKLTKLAVDAGMNITIASLAGVAMLQALNKKAKEDLQHERAKSVN
;
A
#
# COMPACT_ATOMS: atom_id res chain seq x y z
N MET A 1 -9.02 9.20 15.37
CA MET A 1 -7.66 9.00 14.84
C MET A 1 -7.59 7.60 14.28
N THR A 2 -7.32 7.44 12.98
CA THR A 2 -7.32 6.14 12.30
C THR A 2 -5.88 5.68 12.09
N LYS A 3 -5.56 4.49 12.57
CA LYS A 3 -4.24 3.86 12.39
C LYS A 3 -4.27 2.95 11.17
N ILE A 4 -3.40 3.21 10.23
CA ILE A 4 -3.34 2.51 8.94
C ILE A 4 -1.97 1.84 8.81
N TYR A 5 -1.98 0.52 8.79
CA TYR A 5 -0.79 -0.29 8.60
C TYR A 5 -0.40 -0.34 7.10
N ILE A 6 0.88 -0.19 6.79
CA ILE A 6 1.39 -0.21 5.41
C ILE A 6 2.18 -1.49 5.20
N SER A 7 1.54 -2.49 4.59
CA SER A 7 2.15 -3.76 4.22
C SER A 7 2.88 -3.62 2.88
N HIS A 8 4.21 -3.73 2.90
CA HIS A 8 5.07 -3.60 1.72
C HIS A 8 6.18 -4.66 1.76
N PRO A 9 6.45 -5.39 0.65
CA PRO A 9 7.59 -6.29 0.58
C PRO A 9 8.90 -5.59 0.98
N PHE A 10 9.68 -6.20 1.87
CA PHE A 10 10.96 -5.64 2.29
C PHE A 10 12.16 -6.49 1.87
N GLY A 11 12.32 -7.69 2.41
CA GLY A 11 13.45 -8.59 2.13
C GLY A 11 14.83 -7.97 2.40
N GLY A 12 14.91 -6.93 3.26
CA GLY A 12 16.15 -6.21 3.55
C GLY A 12 16.71 -5.36 2.41
N LEU A 13 15.96 -5.20 1.31
CA LEU A 13 16.45 -4.54 0.10
C LEU A 13 16.23 -3.02 0.14
N ALA A 14 17.28 -2.24 -0.11
CA ALA A 14 17.22 -0.78 -0.18
C ALA A 14 16.20 -0.28 -1.23
N LYS A 15 16.03 -0.99 -2.35
CA LYS A 15 15.02 -0.69 -3.36
C LYS A 15 13.61 -0.75 -2.76
N ASN A 16 13.33 -1.77 -1.97
CA ASN A 16 12.01 -1.95 -1.35
C ASN A 16 11.72 -0.88 -0.31
N LYS A 17 12.77 -0.42 0.43
CA LYS A 17 12.63 0.72 1.32
C LYS A 17 12.27 1.99 0.55
N LYS A 18 12.96 2.30 -0.56
CA LYS A 18 12.62 3.47 -1.40
C LYS A 18 11.20 3.40 -1.98
N ASN A 19 10.74 2.19 -2.33
CA ASN A 19 9.36 2.00 -2.77
C ASN A 19 8.36 2.29 -1.65
N ALA A 20 8.64 1.83 -0.43
CA ALA A 20 7.82 2.13 0.74
C ALA A 20 7.81 3.64 1.06
N ASP A 21 8.96 4.33 0.98
CA ASP A 21 9.06 5.79 1.10
C ASP A 21 8.12 6.49 0.10
N SER A 22 8.14 6.04 -1.16
CA SER A 22 7.30 6.60 -2.24
C SER A 22 5.81 6.38 -1.99
N VAL A 23 5.44 5.21 -1.46
CA VAL A 23 4.05 4.90 -1.08
C VAL A 23 3.61 5.80 0.07
N LEU A 24 4.40 5.92 1.13
CA LEU A 24 4.06 6.78 2.27
C LEU A 24 3.90 8.24 1.83
N LYS A 25 4.82 8.76 1.01
CA LYS A 25 4.69 10.11 0.46
C LYS A 25 3.40 10.26 -0.33
N TRP A 26 3.10 9.30 -1.21
CA TRP A 26 1.86 9.35 -2.00
C TRP A 26 0.62 9.34 -1.10
N LEU A 27 0.61 8.51 -0.05
CA LEU A 27 -0.49 8.45 0.92
C LEU A 27 -0.66 9.79 1.64
N GLN A 28 0.41 10.40 2.10
CA GLN A 28 0.39 11.71 2.77
C GLN A 28 -0.16 12.81 1.84
N ASP A 29 0.32 12.86 0.60
CA ASP A 29 -0.08 13.86 -0.39
C ASP A 29 -1.56 13.70 -0.84
N ASN A 30 -2.17 12.52 -0.60
CA ASN A 30 -3.50 12.16 -1.10
C ASN A 30 -4.47 11.72 -0.01
N MET A 31 -4.25 12.08 1.24
CA MET A 31 -5.07 11.65 2.40
C MET A 31 -6.58 11.91 2.24
N GLY A 32 -6.98 12.92 1.47
CA GLY A 32 -8.40 13.21 1.20
C GLY A 32 -9.10 12.21 0.26
N VAL A 33 -8.38 11.24 -0.32
CA VAL A 33 -8.93 10.23 -1.23
C VAL A 33 -9.32 8.93 -0.51
N PHE A 34 -8.97 8.80 0.76
CA PHE A 34 -9.28 7.59 1.50
C PHE A 34 -10.79 7.40 1.63
N PRO A 35 -11.33 6.25 1.18
CA PRO A 35 -12.74 5.94 1.37
C PRO A 35 -13.08 5.60 2.85
N ILE A 36 -12.23 6.00 3.78
CA ILE A 36 -12.36 5.76 5.22
C ILE A 36 -13.13 6.93 5.86
N LYS A 37 -14.28 7.28 5.28
CA LYS A 37 -15.19 8.24 5.93
C LYS A 37 -16.13 7.58 6.93
N GLU A 38 -16.38 6.31 6.81
CA GLU A 38 -17.29 5.57 7.67
C GLU A 38 -16.61 4.29 8.18
N PRO A 39 -16.61 4.00 9.48
CA PRO A 39 -17.35 4.68 10.56
C PRO A 39 -16.55 5.77 11.32
N PHE A 40 -15.42 6.25 10.80
CA PHE A 40 -14.42 7.01 11.56
C PHE A 40 -14.63 8.55 11.63
N GLY A 41 -15.69 9.08 11.03
CA GLY A 41 -16.04 10.51 11.09
C GLY A 41 -15.17 11.44 10.24
N SER A 42 -15.62 12.71 10.08
CA SER A 42 -14.99 13.69 9.18
C SER A 42 -13.66 14.29 9.68
N ASP A 43 -13.33 14.12 10.96
CA ASP A 43 -12.18 14.77 11.62
C ASP A 43 -11.05 13.81 11.98
N THR A 44 -10.98 12.65 11.33
CA THR A 44 -9.98 11.65 11.66
C THR A 44 -8.61 12.01 11.08
N HIS A 45 -7.64 12.25 11.96
CA HIS A 45 -6.24 12.26 11.59
C HIS A 45 -5.78 10.82 11.30
N ASN A 46 -5.25 10.58 10.12
CA ASN A 46 -4.71 9.28 9.74
C ASN A 46 -3.24 9.17 10.17
N ILE A 47 -2.89 8.06 10.83
CA ILE A 47 -1.51 7.71 11.14
C ILE A 47 -1.13 6.50 10.30
N PHE A 48 -0.05 6.62 9.54
CA PHE A 48 0.52 5.54 8.74
C PHE A 48 1.62 4.84 9.52
N LEU A 49 1.44 3.55 9.79
CA LEU A 49 2.39 2.70 10.48
C LEU A 49 3.05 1.77 9.47
N SER A 50 4.31 2.02 9.15
CA SER A 50 5.10 1.21 8.22
C SER A 50 6.16 0.42 8.98
N PRO A 51 6.05 -0.91 9.08
CA PRO A 51 7.03 -1.75 9.75
C PRO A 51 8.44 -1.58 9.19
N ILE A 52 8.58 -1.38 7.89
CA ILE A 52 9.89 -1.14 7.26
C ILE A 52 10.59 0.07 7.88
N HIS A 53 9.85 1.12 8.23
CA HIS A 53 10.42 2.33 8.84
C HIS A 53 10.62 2.18 10.34
N ILE A 54 9.77 1.43 11.00
CA ILE A 54 9.81 1.21 12.46
C ILE A 54 10.86 0.16 12.81
N LEU A 55 10.86 -0.99 12.12
CA LEU A 55 11.62 -2.19 12.45
C LEU A 55 12.73 -2.53 11.44
N GLY A 56 12.77 -1.88 10.28
CA GLY A 56 13.67 -2.26 9.19
C GLY A 56 15.16 -2.24 9.54
N HIS A 57 15.59 -1.44 10.52
CA HIS A 57 16.95 -1.42 11.04
C HIS A 57 17.31 -2.67 11.88
N LEU A 58 16.30 -3.46 12.28
CA LEU A 58 16.45 -4.72 13.02
C LEU A 58 16.37 -5.95 12.11
N TYR A 59 16.05 -5.80 10.82
CA TYR A 59 15.75 -6.89 9.89
C TYR A 59 16.77 -8.04 9.90
N ASN A 60 18.07 -7.74 9.98
CA ASN A 60 19.13 -8.74 10.04
C ASN A 60 19.63 -9.02 11.47
N LYS A 61 18.93 -8.54 12.49
CA LYS A 61 19.34 -8.67 13.90
C LYS A 61 18.45 -9.57 14.72
N VAL A 62 17.31 -9.94 14.18
CA VAL A 62 16.33 -10.86 14.78
C VAL A 62 16.01 -11.95 13.76
N ASP A 63 15.54 -13.11 14.25
CA ASP A 63 15.02 -14.13 13.37
C ASP A 63 13.73 -13.68 12.69
N TYR A 64 13.39 -14.38 11.60
CA TYR A 64 12.25 -14.00 10.76
C TYR A 64 10.91 -14.06 11.51
N ASP A 65 10.70 -15.09 12.30
CA ASP A 65 9.43 -15.33 13.00
C ASP A 65 9.21 -14.25 14.06
N THR A 66 10.22 -13.93 14.85
CA THR A 66 10.18 -12.80 15.80
C THR A 66 9.87 -11.47 15.09
N GLY A 67 10.49 -11.23 13.92
CA GLY A 67 10.24 -10.04 13.14
C GLY A 67 8.79 -9.95 12.62
N ILE A 68 8.21 -11.07 12.22
CA ILE A 68 6.81 -11.16 11.81
C ILE A 68 5.87 -10.97 12.99
N ASP A 69 6.15 -11.56 14.14
CA ASP A 69 5.33 -11.38 15.36
C ASP A 69 5.23 -9.91 15.74
N TRP A 70 6.35 -9.17 15.70
CA TRP A 70 6.32 -7.71 15.95
C TRP A 70 5.50 -6.94 14.91
N CYS A 71 5.56 -7.36 13.63
CA CYS A 71 4.73 -6.77 12.59
C CYS A 71 3.24 -7.00 12.86
N ILE A 72 2.87 -8.21 13.27
CA ILE A 72 1.50 -8.57 13.64
C ILE A 72 1.04 -7.80 14.89
N ASP A 73 1.89 -7.63 15.89
CA ASP A 73 1.57 -6.83 17.08
C ASP A 73 1.25 -5.37 16.72
N ILE A 74 2.05 -4.76 15.82
CA ILE A 74 1.73 -3.41 15.31
C ILE A 74 0.41 -3.41 14.55
N LEU A 75 0.18 -4.41 13.69
CA LEU A 75 -1.03 -4.53 12.88
C LEU A 75 -2.28 -4.73 13.75
N SER A 76 -2.18 -5.48 14.86
CA SER A 76 -3.30 -5.76 15.77
C SER A 76 -3.94 -4.49 16.34
N GLY A 77 -3.16 -3.42 16.48
CA GLY A 77 -3.64 -2.12 16.94
C GLY A 77 -4.11 -1.17 15.83
N CYS A 78 -4.25 -1.66 14.58
CA CYS A 78 -4.62 -0.84 13.43
C CYS A 78 -6.08 -1.03 13.01
N ASP A 79 -6.67 0.02 12.45
CA ASP A 79 -8.05 0.02 11.93
C ASP A 79 -8.11 -0.49 10.48
N ALA A 80 -7.02 -0.37 9.74
CA ALA A 80 -6.91 -0.81 8.37
C ALA A 80 -5.48 -1.21 7.99
N ILE A 81 -5.36 -2.04 6.95
CA ILE A 81 -4.12 -2.40 6.29
C ILE A 81 -4.16 -1.99 4.82
N VAL A 82 -3.10 -1.33 4.34
CA VAL A 82 -2.89 -1.04 2.92
C VAL A 82 -1.88 -2.03 2.35
N MET A 83 -2.34 -2.88 1.43
CA MET A 83 -1.51 -3.83 0.70
C MET A 83 -0.82 -3.12 -0.47
N CYS A 84 0.51 -3.06 -0.45
CA CYS A 84 1.31 -2.42 -1.49
C CYS A 84 1.66 -3.39 -2.62
N ASN A 85 1.98 -2.88 -3.81
CA ASN A 85 2.28 -3.72 -4.98
C ASN A 85 3.41 -4.73 -4.68
N GLY A 86 3.21 -5.94 -5.16
CA GLY A 86 4.17 -7.04 -4.98
C GLY A 86 3.96 -7.86 -3.70
N TRP A 87 2.92 -7.53 -2.91
CA TRP A 87 2.57 -8.24 -1.68
C TRP A 87 2.34 -9.74 -1.94
N GLU A 88 1.82 -10.10 -3.12
CA GLU A 88 1.48 -11.49 -3.51
C GLU A 88 2.70 -12.43 -3.43
N ASN A 89 3.88 -11.87 -3.67
CA ASN A 89 5.15 -12.61 -3.67
C ASN A 89 5.94 -12.47 -2.35
N SER A 90 5.34 -11.88 -1.34
CA SER A 90 5.97 -11.66 -0.03
C SER A 90 5.29 -12.51 1.04
N THR A 91 6.03 -13.45 1.62
CA THR A 91 5.53 -14.29 2.72
C THR A 91 5.03 -13.42 3.89
N GLY A 92 5.79 -12.40 4.29
CA GLY A 92 5.40 -11.49 5.38
C GLY A 92 4.10 -10.77 5.08
N CYS A 93 3.96 -10.17 3.89
CA CYS A 93 2.72 -9.49 3.51
C CYS A 93 1.51 -10.44 3.46
N ASN A 94 1.71 -11.70 3.05
CA ASN A 94 0.64 -12.71 3.05
C ASN A 94 0.21 -13.10 4.46
N LEU A 95 1.15 -13.20 5.42
CA LEU A 95 0.83 -13.44 6.84
C LEU A 95 0.07 -12.26 7.44
N GLU A 96 0.52 -11.04 7.18
CA GLU A 96 -0.17 -9.81 7.59
C GLU A 96 -1.59 -9.73 7.03
N LEU A 97 -1.78 -10.06 5.75
CA LEU A 97 -3.10 -10.11 5.10
C LEU A 97 -4.02 -11.17 5.73
N ALA A 98 -3.48 -12.37 6.01
CA ALA A 98 -4.24 -13.45 6.65
C ALA A 98 -4.69 -13.03 8.05
N TYR A 99 -3.80 -12.43 8.83
CA TYR A 99 -4.12 -11.89 10.15
C TYR A 99 -5.23 -10.83 10.07
N ALA A 100 -5.07 -9.85 9.18
CA ALA A 100 -6.04 -8.76 9.02
C ALA A 100 -7.44 -9.29 8.68
N LYS A 101 -7.55 -10.27 7.77
CA LYS A 101 -8.81 -10.92 7.42
C LYS A 101 -9.42 -11.69 8.59
N GLY A 102 -8.60 -12.39 9.37
CA GLY A 102 -9.06 -13.17 10.54
C GLY A 102 -9.55 -12.30 11.70
N HIS A 103 -9.12 -11.03 11.76
CA HIS A 103 -9.42 -10.09 12.87
C HIS A 103 -10.29 -8.91 12.44
N ASN A 104 -10.95 -8.98 11.26
CA ASN A 104 -11.82 -7.94 10.73
C ASN A 104 -11.14 -6.57 10.56
N ILE A 105 -9.81 -6.53 10.39
CA ILE A 105 -9.07 -5.32 10.04
C ILE A 105 -9.35 -5.03 8.57
N ARG A 106 -9.73 -3.81 8.25
CA ARG A 106 -10.10 -3.42 6.88
C ARG A 106 -8.92 -3.55 5.93
N VAL A 107 -9.06 -4.36 4.88
CA VAL A 107 -8.04 -4.53 3.84
C VAL A 107 -8.32 -3.57 2.68
N ILE A 108 -7.30 -2.84 2.25
CA ILE A 108 -7.34 -1.88 1.14
C ILE A 108 -6.12 -2.14 0.25
N HIS A 109 -6.30 -2.22 -1.06
CA HIS A 109 -5.17 -2.31 -1.98
C HIS A 109 -4.74 -0.92 -2.45
N ILE A 110 -3.45 -0.65 -2.51
CA ILE A 110 -2.91 0.66 -2.92
C ILE A 110 -3.42 1.09 -4.31
N ASN A 111 -3.69 0.12 -5.19
CA ASN A 111 -4.21 0.39 -6.52
C ASN A 111 -5.68 0.86 -6.50
N GLU A 112 -6.48 0.44 -5.52
CA GLU A 112 -7.85 0.94 -5.33
C GLU A 112 -7.83 2.43 -4.95
N LEU A 113 -6.92 2.81 -4.04
CA LEU A 113 -6.75 4.21 -3.65
C LEU A 113 -6.28 5.07 -4.82
N LYS A 114 -5.35 4.56 -5.64
CA LYS A 114 -4.88 5.27 -6.84
C LYS A 114 -5.98 5.42 -7.88
N ALA A 115 -6.79 4.39 -8.11
CA ALA A 115 -7.93 4.45 -9.01
C ALA A 115 -8.98 5.47 -8.52
N ALA A 116 -9.29 5.46 -7.22
CA ALA A 116 -10.22 6.42 -6.63
C ALA A 116 -9.74 7.88 -6.80
N LYS A 117 -8.43 8.12 -6.67
CA LYS A 117 -7.84 9.46 -6.93
C LYS A 117 -8.02 9.89 -8.38
N LEU A 118 -7.75 8.99 -9.33
CA LEU A 118 -7.90 9.29 -10.76
C LEU A 118 -9.37 9.56 -11.11
N THR A 119 -10.30 8.75 -10.55
CA THR A 119 -11.73 8.97 -10.69
C THR A 119 -12.14 10.34 -10.18
N LYS A 120 -11.68 10.72 -8.98
CA LYS A 120 -11.98 12.03 -8.42
C LYS A 120 -11.47 13.17 -9.29
N LEU A 121 -10.24 13.09 -9.78
CA LEU A 121 -9.67 14.11 -10.68
C LEU A 121 -10.48 14.26 -11.97
N ALA A 122 -10.94 13.14 -12.55
CA ALA A 122 -11.75 13.16 -13.76
C ALA A 122 -13.14 13.78 -13.51
N VAL A 123 -13.76 13.48 -12.35
CA VAL A 123 -15.04 14.09 -11.94
C VAL A 123 -14.85 15.58 -11.69
N ASP A 124 -13.80 15.98 -10.99
CA ASP A 124 -13.49 17.40 -10.73
C ASP A 124 -13.24 18.17 -12.04
N ALA A 125 -12.79 17.48 -13.11
CA ALA A 125 -12.66 18.03 -14.47
C ALA A 125 -13.98 18.01 -15.27
N GLY A 126 -15.12 17.69 -14.68
CA GLY A 126 -16.44 17.72 -15.30
C GLY A 126 -16.88 16.41 -15.99
N MET A 127 -16.15 15.29 -15.80
CA MET A 127 -16.57 14.00 -16.32
C MET A 127 -17.75 13.39 -15.53
N ASN A 128 -18.64 12.67 -16.23
CA ASN A 128 -19.62 11.84 -15.56
C ASN A 128 -18.94 10.79 -14.68
N ILE A 129 -19.46 10.56 -13.48
CA ILE A 129 -18.84 9.70 -12.48
C ILE A 129 -18.63 8.25 -12.97
N THR A 130 -19.56 7.71 -13.77
CA THR A 130 -19.43 6.37 -14.32
C THR A 130 -18.28 6.28 -15.31
N ILE A 131 -18.18 7.26 -16.23
CA ILE A 131 -17.09 7.35 -17.20
C ILE A 131 -15.75 7.59 -16.49
N ALA A 132 -15.74 8.46 -15.49
CA ALA A 132 -14.55 8.76 -14.68
C ALA A 132 -14.04 7.52 -13.93
N SER A 133 -14.93 6.69 -13.38
CA SER A 133 -14.55 5.44 -12.72
C SER A 133 -13.91 4.44 -13.68
N LEU A 134 -14.49 4.26 -14.87
CA LEU A 134 -13.93 3.38 -15.91
C LEU A 134 -12.58 3.91 -16.40
N ALA A 135 -12.47 5.23 -16.64
CA ALA A 135 -11.22 5.86 -17.06
C ALA A 135 -10.13 5.74 -15.98
N GLY A 136 -10.45 5.94 -14.70
CA GLY A 136 -9.52 5.80 -13.59
C GLY A 136 -8.93 4.39 -13.48
N VAL A 137 -9.78 3.37 -13.59
CA VAL A 137 -9.34 1.96 -13.60
C VAL A 137 -8.49 1.64 -14.82
N ALA A 138 -8.93 2.03 -16.02
CA ALA A 138 -8.19 1.78 -17.27
C ALA A 138 -6.82 2.47 -17.25
N MET A 139 -6.74 3.73 -16.82
CA MET A 139 -5.50 4.47 -16.71
C MET A 139 -4.54 3.82 -15.71
N LEU A 140 -5.04 3.37 -14.57
CA LEU A 140 -4.21 2.66 -13.59
C LEU A 140 -3.67 1.34 -14.14
N GLN A 141 -4.49 0.57 -14.87
CA GLN A 141 -4.06 -0.67 -15.51
C GLN A 141 -2.96 -0.41 -16.55
N ALA A 142 -3.09 0.63 -17.36
CA ALA A 142 -2.08 1.05 -18.34
C ALA A 142 -0.76 1.45 -17.69
N LEU A 143 -0.81 2.23 -16.59
CA LEU A 143 0.38 2.62 -15.82
C LEU A 143 1.08 1.42 -15.19
N ASN A 144 0.33 0.49 -14.62
CA ASN A 144 0.88 -0.73 -14.01
C ASN A 144 1.50 -1.65 -15.07
N LYS A 145 0.89 -1.76 -16.27
CA LYS A 145 1.45 -2.52 -17.39
C LYS A 145 2.78 -1.95 -17.84
N LYS A 146 2.83 -0.64 -18.08
CA LYS A 146 4.05 0.08 -18.47
C LYS A 146 5.17 -0.12 -17.44
N ALA A 147 4.87 0.04 -16.14
CA ALA A 147 5.86 -0.16 -15.08
C ALA A 147 6.43 -1.59 -15.03
N LYS A 148 5.61 -2.60 -15.36
CA LYS A 148 6.08 -4.00 -15.47
C LYS A 148 7.00 -4.19 -16.69
N GLU A 149 6.66 -3.61 -17.82
CA GLU A 149 7.46 -3.68 -19.05
C GLU A 149 8.82 -3.00 -18.87
N ASP A 150 8.85 -1.80 -18.27
CA ASP A 150 10.08 -1.08 -17.95
C ASP A 150 10.99 -1.90 -17.03
N LEU A 151 10.42 -2.55 -15.99
CA LEU A 151 11.16 -3.40 -15.06
C LEU A 151 11.75 -4.65 -15.75
N GLN A 152 11.00 -5.26 -16.67
CA GLN A 152 11.49 -6.41 -17.44
C GLN A 152 12.66 -5.99 -18.36
N HIS A 153 12.55 -4.82 -18.99
CA HIS A 153 13.59 -4.27 -19.85
C HIS A 153 14.89 -3.96 -19.07
N GLU A 154 14.78 -3.38 -17.87
CA GLU A 154 15.92 -3.17 -16.98
C GLU A 154 16.60 -4.48 -16.57
N ARG A 155 15.81 -5.51 -16.24
CA ARG A 155 16.34 -6.84 -15.88
C ARG A 155 17.07 -7.49 -17.05
N ALA A 156 16.54 -7.39 -18.26
CA ALA A 156 17.20 -7.93 -19.47
C ALA A 156 18.55 -7.24 -19.77
N LYS A 157 18.68 -5.95 -19.46
CA LYS A 157 19.95 -5.19 -19.63
C LYS A 157 20.98 -5.52 -18.55
N SER A 158 20.57 -5.97 -17.37
CA SER A 158 21.49 -6.29 -16.27
C SER A 158 22.09 -7.70 -16.34
N VAL A 159 21.65 -8.55 -17.28
CA VAL A 159 22.09 -9.93 -17.48
C VAL A 159 23.11 -10.04 -18.63
N ASN A 160 23.28 -8.99 -19.43
CA ASN A 160 24.29 -8.87 -20.46
C ASN A 160 25.45 -7.98 -20.00
#